data_ed2f70b8f7ad26f13fb78630170f167d
#
_entry.id   ed2f70b8f7ad26f13fb78630170f167d
#
_cell.length_a   1.000
_cell.length_b   1.000
_cell.length_c   1.000
_cell.angle_alpha   90.00
_cell.angle_beta   90.00
_cell.angle_gamma   90.00
#
_symmetry.space_group_name_H-M   'P 1'
#
loop_
_entity.id
_entity.type
_entity.pdbx_description
1 polymer ?
#
loop_
_entity_poly.entity_id
_entity_poly.type
_entity_poly.pdbx_seq_one_letter_code
_entity_poly.pdbx_strand_id
1 'polypeptide(L)'
;KEDIYMEKTGNLLLSKEQIGRYLKNNPKVSMQSKILMLNEILYAKYENEVSGKSVTFPPKEKKILDKKYASYFGDGKWRESVFTFYREFLLAQQEAGKEVDVPENSFDVYDLAALAYIYKRIKETDPVREASHVVIDEAQDFGMMSYRCLHYCLYGCTYTIMGDTSQNIHFEYGLNDWEELKKLILTGIFDAFGLLRKSYRNTVEISEYAN
;
A
#
# COMPACT_ATOMS: atom_id res chain seq x y z
N LYS A 1 18.67 2.41 -4.90
CA LYS A 1 18.44 3.81 -4.50
C LYS A 1 19.77 4.36 -4.03
N GLU A 2 20.32 5.33 -4.71
CA GLU A 2 21.62 5.94 -4.46
C GLU A 2 21.42 7.43 -4.18
N ASP A 3 22.44 8.07 -3.64
CA ASP A 3 22.49 9.53 -3.50
C ASP A 3 22.57 10.18 -4.88
N ILE A 4 21.85 11.27 -5.07
CA ILE A 4 21.82 12.01 -6.34
C ILE A 4 22.63 13.29 -6.20
N TYR A 5 23.65 13.41 -6.99
CA TYR A 5 24.55 14.55 -7.05
C TYR A 5 24.35 15.35 -8.33
N MET A 6 24.61 16.65 -8.24
CA MET A 6 24.67 17.49 -9.42
C MET A 6 25.93 17.22 -10.24
N GLU A 7 25.80 16.91 -11.51
CA GLU A 7 26.93 16.45 -12.34
C GLU A 7 28.12 17.42 -12.42
N LYS A 8 27.86 18.70 -12.37
CA LYS A 8 28.92 19.70 -12.53
C LYS A 8 29.56 20.15 -11.23
N THR A 9 28.78 20.27 -10.20
CA THR A 9 29.27 20.78 -8.91
C THR A 9 29.65 19.67 -7.96
N GLY A 10 29.16 18.46 -8.19
CA GLY A 10 29.30 17.35 -7.24
C GLY A 10 28.48 17.53 -5.95
N ASN A 11 27.66 18.57 -5.87
CA ASN A 11 26.84 18.83 -4.69
C ASN A 11 25.71 17.84 -4.59
N LEU A 12 25.42 17.37 -3.37
CA LEU A 12 24.32 16.47 -3.10
C LEU A 12 22.99 17.18 -3.27
N LEU A 13 22.18 16.72 -4.22
CA LEU A 13 20.81 17.20 -4.45
C LEU A 13 19.82 16.46 -3.58
N LEU A 14 19.88 15.12 -3.56
CA LEU A 14 18.92 14.30 -2.83
C LEU A 14 19.58 13.01 -2.32
N SER A 15 19.55 12.78 -1.00
CA SER A 15 20.14 11.58 -0.42
C SER A 15 19.20 10.37 -0.53
N LYS A 16 19.78 9.17 -0.54
CA LYS A 16 19.07 7.89 -0.44
C LYS A 16 18.08 7.86 0.73
N GLU A 17 18.49 8.42 1.88
CA GLU A 17 17.65 8.48 3.07
C GLU A 17 16.43 9.39 2.86
N GLN A 18 16.63 10.56 2.25
CA GLN A 18 15.54 11.48 1.91
C GLN A 18 14.57 10.83 0.95
N ILE A 19 15.05 10.20 -0.13
CA ILE A 19 14.21 9.44 -1.07
C ILE A 19 13.42 8.36 -0.33
N GLY A 20 14.09 7.57 0.54
CA GLY A 20 13.45 6.54 1.33
C GLY A 20 12.35 7.08 2.25
N ARG A 21 12.59 8.23 2.87
CA ARG A 21 11.63 8.90 3.74
C ARG A 21 10.40 9.38 2.98
N TYR A 22 10.59 10.01 1.81
CA TYR A 22 9.47 10.44 0.95
C TYR A 22 8.63 9.27 0.46
N LEU A 23 9.24 8.14 0.12
CA LEU A 23 8.52 6.96 -0.34
C LEU A 23 7.73 6.27 0.79
N LYS A 24 8.24 6.30 2.03
CA LYS A 24 7.57 5.72 3.20
C LYS A 24 6.46 6.62 3.75
N ASN A 25 6.70 7.92 3.76
CA ASN A 25 5.69 8.88 4.20
C ASN A 25 4.53 8.91 3.20
N ASN A 26 3.34 9.25 3.69
CA ASN A 26 2.13 9.28 2.89
C ASN A 26 1.76 7.92 2.26
N PRO A 27 1.45 6.90 3.07
CA PRO A 27 1.12 5.56 2.58
C PRO A 27 -0.10 5.52 1.65
N LYS A 28 -0.96 6.54 1.70
CA LYS A 28 -2.18 6.67 0.90
C LYS A 28 -1.96 7.31 -0.48
N VAL A 29 -0.78 7.84 -0.74
CA VAL A 29 -0.43 8.44 -2.05
C VAL A 29 0.05 7.35 -3.01
N SER A 30 -0.44 7.37 -4.25
CA SER A 30 -0.03 6.41 -5.28
C SER A 30 1.48 6.49 -5.56
N MET A 31 2.05 5.41 -6.09
CA MET A 31 3.48 5.39 -6.45
C MET A 31 3.76 6.41 -7.56
N GLN A 32 2.83 6.57 -8.50
CA GLN A 32 2.95 7.56 -9.57
C GLN A 32 3.07 8.98 -9.01
N SER A 33 2.15 9.37 -8.12
CA SER A 33 2.19 10.70 -7.48
C SER A 33 3.46 10.91 -6.66
N LYS A 34 3.96 9.87 -5.98
CA LYS A 34 5.24 9.94 -5.26
C LYS A 34 6.43 10.18 -6.18
N ILE A 35 6.46 9.55 -7.35
CA ILE A 35 7.52 9.75 -8.35
C ILE A 35 7.48 11.17 -8.91
N LEU A 36 6.29 11.68 -9.24
CA LEU A 36 6.14 13.06 -9.71
C LEU A 36 6.60 14.07 -8.64
N MET A 37 6.20 13.88 -7.39
CA MET A 37 6.65 14.72 -6.27
C MET A 37 8.17 14.66 -6.09
N LEU A 38 8.81 13.49 -6.20
CA LEU A 38 10.26 13.37 -6.11
C LEU A 38 10.97 14.11 -7.25
N ASN A 39 10.40 14.11 -8.47
CA ASN A 39 10.93 14.91 -9.58
C ASN A 39 10.85 16.42 -9.26
N GLU A 40 9.72 16.89 -8.74
CA GLU A 40 9.55 18.31 -8.35
C GLU A 40 10.55 18.72 -7.28
N ILE A 41 10.73 17.91 -6.24
CA ILE A 41 11.68 18.18 -5.15
C ILE A 41 13.12 18.21 -5.68
N LEU A 42 13.49 17.24 -6.51
CA LEU A 42 14.82 17.17 -7.11
C LEU A 42 15.07 18.37 -8.02
N TYR A 43 14.10 18.72 -8.85
CA TYR A 43 14.19 19.85 -9.77
C TYR A 43 14.33 21.18 -9.02
N ALA A 44 13.54 21.41 -7.97
CA ALA A 44 13.67 22.60 -7.15
C ALA A 44 15.06 22.75 -6.49
N LYS A 45 15.63 21.63 -6.02
CA LYS A 45 17.01 21.64 -5.48
C LYS A 45 18.06 21.92 -6.54
N TYR A 46 17.89 21.34 -7.74
CA TYR A 46 18.72 21.63 -8.88
C TYR A 46 18.62 23.11 -9.28
N GLU A 47 17.43 23.69 -9.37
CA GLU A 47 17.25 25.12 -9.69
C GLU A 47 17.91 26.03 -8.67
N ASN A 48 17.84 25.72 -7.39
CA ASN A 48 18.53 26.47 -6.33
C ASN A 48 20.05 26.45 -6.51
N GLU A 49 20.63 25.30 -6.89
CA GLU A 49 22.07 25.19 -7.17
C GLU A 49 22.48 25.99 -8.43
N VAL A 50 21.67 25.95 -9.48
CA VAL A 50 21.91 26.70 -10.73
C VAL A 50 21.78 28.20 -10.53
N SER A 51 20.84 28.65 -9.68
CA SER A 51 20.60 30.05 -9.37
C SER A 51 21.66 30.61 -8.40
N GLY A 52 22.35 29.77 -7.67
CA GLY A 52 23.52 30.13 -6.86
C GLY A 52 24.64 30.66 -7.76
N LYS A 53 25.18 31.84 -7.46
CA LYS A 53 26.15 32.59 -8.29
C LYS A 53 27.48 31.91 -8.62
N SER A 54 27.64 30.64 -8.26
CA SER A 54 28.91 29.92 -8.35
C SER A 54 29.17 29.20 -9.69
N VAL A 55 28.14 28.95 -10.49
CA VAL A 55 28.30 28.17 -11.74
C VAL A 55 27.48 28.78 -12.87
N THR A 56 28.18 29.14 -13.97
CA THR A 56 27.54 29.60 -15.19
C THR A 56 27.43 28.43 -16.16
N PHE A 57 26.23 28.15 -16.62
CA PHE A 57 25.96 27.08 -17.60
C PHE A 57 25.73 27.66 -19.00
N PRO A 58 26.38 27.11 -20.03
CA PRO A 58 26.00 27.44 -21.41
C PRO A 58 24.51 27.12 -21.65
N PRO A 59 23.77 27.95 -22.42
CA PRO A 59 22.32 27.76 -22.58
C PRO A 59 21.89 26.39 -23.10
N LYS A 60 22.69 25.80 -23.99
CA LYS A 60 22.43 24.44 -24.51
C LYS A 60 22.53 23.37 -23.43
N GLU A 61 23.54 23.48 -22.60
CA GLU A 61 23.82 22.53 -21.52
C GLU A 61 22.77 22.66 -20.41
N LYS A 62 22.43 23.91 -20.02
CA LYS A 62 21.35 24.17 -19.07
C LYS A 62 20.07 23.46 -19.49
N LYS A 63 19.68 23.58 -20.77
CA LYS A 63 18.46 22.94 -21.29
C LYS A 63 18.48 21.41 -21.18
N ILE A 64 19.65 20.79 -21.34
CA ILE A 64 19.81 19.33 -21.16
C ILE A 64 19.65 18.94 -19.71
N LEU A 65 20.29 19.68 -18.79
CA LEU A 65 20.21 19.43 -17.36
C LEU A 65 18.79 19.69 -16.81
N ASP A 66 18.13 20.77 -17.25
CA ASP A 66 16.74 21.08 -16.92
C ASP A 66 15.82 19.89 -17.25
N LYS A 67 15.93 19.36 -18.48
CA LYS A 67 15.15 18.18 -18.88
C LYS A 67 15.49 16.93 -18.07
N LYS A 68 16.78 16.72 -17.80
CA LYS A 68 17.24 15.58 -17.01
C LYS A 68 16.67 15.59 -15.59
N TYR A 69 16.82 16.69 -14.87
CA TYR A 69 16.41 16.77 -13.48
C TYR A 69 14.90 16.93 -13.30
N ALA A 70 14.20 17.50 -14.27
CA ALA A 70 12.73 17.57 -14.26
C ALA A 70 12.04 16.19 -14.36
N SER A 71 12.70 15.20 -14.93
CA SER A 71 12.13 13.86 -15.11
C SER A 71 13.07 12.73 -14.71
N TYR A 72 13.91 12.97 -13.72
CA TYR A 72 14.98 12.07 -13.29
C TYR A 72 14.49 10.67 -12.92
N PHE A 73 13.36 10.59 -12.22
CA PHE A 73 12.72 9.34 -11.81
C PHE A 73 11.72 8.80 -12.84
N GLY A 74 11.65 9.41 -14.02
CA GLY A 74 10.69 9.09 -15.06
C GLY A 74 9.34 9.79 -14.89
N ASP A 75 8.37 9.40 -15.71
CA ASP A 75 7.01 9.99 -15.71
C ASP A 75 6.06 9.38 -14.67
N GLY A 76 6.56 8.46 -13.86
CA GLY A 76 5.78 7.75 -12.84
C GLY A 76 4.74 6.77 -13.39
N LYS A 77 4.61 6.65 -14.71
CA LYS A 77 3.64 5.75 -15.32
C LYS A 77 4.11 4.31 -15.23
N TRP A 78 3.34 3.51 -14.53
CA TRP A 78 3.54 2.07 -14.51
C TRP A 78 3.08 1.46 -15.83
N ARG A 79 3.97 0.80 -16.56
CA ARG A 79 3.71 0.21 -17.89
C ARG A 79 3.55 -1.30 -17.86
N GLU A 80 4.03 -1.90 -16.81
CA GLU A 80 3.94 -3.34 -16.62
C GLU A 80 2.55 -3.78 -16.14
N SER A 81 2.20 -5.04 -16.37
CA SER A 81 1.00 -5.66 -15.84
C SER A 81 1.12 -5.85 -14.34
N VAL A 82 0.07 -5.52 -13.59
CA VAL A 82 0.02 -5.81 -12.14
C VAL A 82 0.06 -7.31 -11.85
N PHE A 83 -0.44 -8.13 -12.78
CA PHE A 83 -0.39 -9.58 -12.69
C PHE A 83 1.03 -10.11 -12.80
N THR A 84 1.82 -9.60 -13.75
CA THR A 84 3.24 -9.95 -13.91
C THR A 84 4.01 -9.54 -12.67
N PHE A 85 3.85 -8.30 -12.21
CA PHE A 85 4.50 -7.80 -11.02
C PHE A 85 4.18 -8.63 -9.77
N TYR A 86 2.91 -9.00 -9.61
CA TYR A 86 2.47 -9.81 -8.47
C TYR A 86 3.11 -11.21 -8.50
N ARG A 87 3.15 -11.87 -9.66
CA ARG A 87 3.82 -13.15 -9.83
C ARG A 87 5.32 -13.08 -9.54
N GLU A 88 6.00 -12.07 -10.06
CA GLU A 88 7.43 -11.85 -9.78
C GLU A 88 7.68 -11.62 -8.30
N PHE A 89 6.79 -10.88 -7.62
CA PHE A 89 6.86 -10.71 -6.17
C PHE A 89 6.73 -12.04 -5.44
N LEU A 90 5.76 -12.89 -5.80
CA LEU A 90 5.57 -14.20 -5.16
C LEU A 90 6.76 -15.13 -5.42
N LEU A 91 7.28 -15.17 -6.65
CA LEU A 91 8.50 -15.92 -6.97
C LEU A 91 9.69 -15.48 -6.12
N ALA A 92 9.89 -14.18 -5.95
CA ALA A 92 10.95 -13.66 -5.09
C ALA A 92 10.74 -14.01 -3.60
N GLN A 93 9.49 -14.14 -3.12
CA GLN A 93 9.23 -14.63 -1.76
C GLN A 93 9.55 -16.13 -1.63
N GLN A 94 9.24 -16.91 -2.66
CA GLN A 94 9.56 -18.35 -2.71
C GLN A 94 11.07 -18.59 -2.74
N GLU A 95 11.81 -17.82 -3.56
CA GLU A 95 13.28 -17.83 -3.58
C GLU A 95 13.90 -17.42 -2.23
N ALA A 96 13.22 -16.55 -1.48
CA ALA A 96 13.62 -16.16 -0.13
C ALA A 96 13.25 -17.19 0.95
N GLY A 97 12.77 -18.39 0.55
CA GLY A 97 12.47 -19.51 1.44
C GLY A 97 11.10 -19.40 2.13
N LYS A 98 10.18 -18.59 1.63
CA LYS A 98 8.81 -18.56 2.15
C LYS A 98 7.94 -19.55 1.40
N GLU A 99 7.06 -20.22 2.14
CA GLU A 99 6.02 -21.07 1.56
C GLU A 99 4.92 -20.16 1.01
N VAL A 100 4.92 -19.95 -0.30
CA VAL A 100 3.90 -19.19 -1.02
C VAL A 100 3.59 -19.89 -2.33
N ASP A 101 2.30 -19.96 -2.66
CA ASP A 101 1.85 -20.45 -3.95
C ASP A 101 1.95 -19.36 -5.01
N VAL A 102 2.43 -19.73 -6.18
CA VAL A 102 2.50 -18.83 -7.35
C VAL A 102 1.44 -19.25 -8.35
N PRO A 103 0.37 -18.48 -8.52
CA PRO A 103 -0.74 -18.86 -9.39
C PRO A 103 -0.31 -18.89 -10.86
N GLU A 104 -0.60 -19.98 -11.56
CA GLU A 104 -0.22 -20.15 -12.97
C GLU A 104 -1.29 -19.59 -13.93
N ASN A 105 -2.54 -20.03 -13.76
CA ASN A 105 -3.61 -19.75 -14.73
C ASN A 105 -4.84 -19.05 -14.13
N SER A 106 -5.01 -19.07 -12.83
CA SER A 106 -6.14 -18.46 -12.14
C SER A 106 -5.68 -17.81 -10.84
N PHE A 107 -6.37 -16.77 -10.43
CA PHE A 107 -6.15 -16.07 -9.17
C PHE A 107 -7.34 -16.36 -8.27
N ASP A 108 -7.07 -16.65 -7.01
CA ASP A 108 -8.10 -16.81 -6.00
C ASP A 108 -8.58 -15.45 -5.45
N VAL A 109 -9.51 -15.47 -4.50
CA VAL A 109 -10.07 -14.24 -3.91
C VAL A 109 -9.01 -13.44 -3.14
N TYR A 110 -8.01 -14.09 -2.59
CA TYR A 110 -6.93 -13.44 -1.82
C TYR A 110 -5.91 -12.81 -2.73
N ASP A 111 -5.56 -13.49 -3.82
CA ASP A 111 -4.76 -12.93 -4.90
C ASP A 111 -5.43 -11.69 -5.49
N LEU A 112 -6.75 -11.76 -5.74
CA LEU A 112 -7.52 -10.64 -6.28
C LEU A 112 -7.52 -9.44 -5.33
N ALA A 113 -7.60 -9.67 -4.02
CA ALA A 113 -7.48 -8.61 -3.02
C ALA A 113 -6.08 -7.97 -3.04
N ALA A 114 -5.02 -8.77 -3.16
CA ALA A 114 -3.65 -8.29 -3.28
C ALA A 114 -3.43 -7.51 -4.59
N LEU A 115 -3.92 -8.03 -5.71
CA LEU A 115 -3.88 -7.37 -7.02
C LEU A 115 -4.62 -6.03 -7.02
N ALA A 116 -5.81 -5.96 -6.43
CA ALA A 116 -6.57 -4.74 -6.28
C ALA A 116 -5.82 -3.70 -5.43
N TYR A 117 -5.22 -4.13 -4.32
CA TYR A 117 -4.39 -3.28 -3.48
C TYR A 117 -3.17 -2.75 -4.23
N ILE A 118 -2.44 -3.60 -4.95
CA ILE A 118 -1.27 -3.23 -5.77
C ILE A 118 -1.70 -2.23 -6.86
N TYR A 119 -2.76 -2.54 -7.58
CA TYR A 119 -3.30 -1.67 -8.63
C TYR A 119 -3.61 -0.27 -8.08
N LYS A 120 -4.34 -0.20 -6.97
CA LYS A 120 -4.71 1.07 -6.33
C LYS A 120 -3.49 1.85 -5.82
N ARG A 121 -2.44 1.16 -5.37
CA ARG A 121 -1.19 1.76 -4.91
C ARG A 121 -0.32 2.31 -6.05
N ILE A 122 -0.34 1.64 -7.19
CA ILE A 122 0.48 1.99 -8.36
C ILE A 122 -0.21 3.07 -9.21
N LYS A 123 -1.49 2.88 -9.49
CA LYS A 123 -2.29 3.80 -10.30
C LYS A 123 -2.92 4.87 -9.43
N GLU A 124 -2.90 6.10 -9.92
CA GLU A 124 -3.73 7.14 -9.36
C GLU A 124 -5.16 6.90 -9.84
N THR A 125 -6.00 6.47 -8.92
CA THR A 125 -7.42 6.24 -9.19
C THR A 125 -8.23 7.01 -8.17
N ASP A 126 -9.37 7.53 -8.56
CA ASP A 126 -10.25 8.23 -7.63
C ASP A 126 -10.59 7.32 -6.43
N PRO A 127 -10.58 7.88 -5.21
CA PRO A 127 -11.04 7.13 -4.06
C PRO A 127 -12.53 6.79 -4.22
N VAL A 128 -12.91 5.60 -3.77
CA VAL A 128 -14.33 5.23 -3.69
C VAL A 128 -14.97 6.10 -2.60
N ARG A 129 -15.80 7.05 -2.98
CA ARG A 129 -16.44 8.02 -2.08
C ARG A 129 -17.92 7.73 -1.84
N GLU A 130 -18.45 6.73 -2.50
CA GLU A 130 -19.88 6.39 -2.45
C GLU A 130 -20.28 5.70 -1.13
N ALA A 131 -19.31 5.14 -0.41
CA ALA A 131 -19.53 4.53 0.88
C ALA A 131 -19.04 5.44 2.01
N SER A 132 -19.91 5.74 2.96
CA SER A 132 -19.58 6.44 4.21
C SER A 132 -19.41 5.49 5.39
N HIS A 133 -20.05 4.33 5.32
CA HIS A 133 -20.02 3.28 6.34
C HIS A 133 -20.03 1.91 5.67
N VAL A 134 -19.23 0.99 6.18
CA VAL A 134 -19.10 -0.38 5.69
C VAL A 134 -19.49 -1.34 6.81
N VAL A 135 -20.40 -2.24 6.50
CA VAL A 135 -20.79 -3.32 7.41
C VAL A 135 -20.26 -4.63 6.84
N ILE A 136 -19.52 -5.37 7.64
CA ILE A 136 -18.97 -6.68 7.30
C ILE A 136 -19.51 -7.67 8.33
N ASP A 137 -20.20 -8.67 7.83
CA ASP A 137 -20.64 -9.83 8.61
C ASP A 137 -19.78 -11.04 8.25
N GLU A 138 -19.75 -12.05 9.12
CA GLU A 138 -18.90 -13.25 8.97
C GLU A 138 -17.43 -12.89 8.69
N ALA A 139 -16.93 -11.96 9.47
CA ALA A 139 -15.61 -11.35 9.26
C ALA A 139 -14.45 -12.37 9.25
N GLN A 140 -14.62 -13.52 9.89
CA GLN A 140 -13.64 -14.60 9.93
C GLN A 140 -13.36 -15.22 8.54
N ASP A 141 -14.29 -15.10 7.60
CA ASP A 141 -14.14 -15.67 6.24
C ASP A 141 -13.23 -14.85 5.33
N PHE A 142 -12.88 -13.64 5.76
CA PHE A 142 -12.01 -12.74 5.00
C PHE A 142 -10.58 -12.73 5.55
N GLY A 143 -9.60 -12.84 4.66
CA GLY A 143 -8.20 -12.70 5.02
C GLY A 143 -7.79 -11.23 5.26
N MET A 144 -6.72 -11.02 6.01
CA MET A 144 -6.19 -9.68 6.32
C MET A 144 -5.88 -8.84 5.10
N MET A 145 -5.52 -9.46 3.95
CA MET A 145 -5.27 -8.72 2.71
C MET A 145 -6.53 -8.04 2.17
N SER A 146 -7.69 -8.68 2.30
CA SER A 146 -8.99 -8.09 1.94
C SER A 146 -9.30 -6.85 2.79
N TYR A 147 -9.08 -6.92 4.10
CA TYR A 147 -9.25 -5.78 5.00
C TYR A 147 -8.28 -4.64 4.68
N ARG A 148 -7.02 -4.94 4.38
CA ARG A 148 -6.03 -3.94 3.97
C ARG A 148 -6.42 -3.27 2.66
N CYS A 149 -6.93 -4.04 1.70
CA CYS A 149 -7.44 -3.53 0.43
C CYS A 149 -8.63 -2.60 0.64
N LEU A 150 -9.65 -3.04 1.38
CA LEU A 150 -10.84 -2.24 1.70
C LEU A 150 -10.47 -0.95 2.43
N HIS A 151 -9.66 -1.03 3.48
CA HIS A 151 -9.24 0.14 4.26
C HIS A 151 -8.46 1.15 3.41
N TYR A 152 -7.67 0.68 2.43
CA TYR A 152 -6.94 1.55 1.52
C TYR A 152 -7.84 2.18 0.46
N CYS A 153 -8.76 1.41 -0.12
CA CYS A 153 -9.61 1.85 -1.21
C CYS A 153 -10.77 2.75 -0.76
N LEU A 154 -11.34 2.47 0.43
CA LEU A 154 -12.48 3.17 0.99
C LEU A 154 -12.01 4.28 1.94
N TYR A 155 -11.68 5.43 1.37
CA TYR A 155 -11.14 6.53 2.16
C TYR A 155 -12.22 7.23 3.00
N GLY A 156 -11.97 7.33 4.30
CA GLY A 156 -12.84 8.07 5.22
C GLY A 156 -14.11 7.32 5.65
N CYS A 157 -14.24 6.04 5.29
CA CYS A 157 -15.33 5.21 5.76
C CYS A 157 -15.15 4.79 7.22
N THR A 158 -16.26 4.67 7.92
CA THR A 158 -16.33 3.96 9.19
C THR A 158 -16.73 2.51 8.98
N TYR A 159 -16.45 1.64 9.94
CA TYR A 159 -16.67 0.20 9.83
C TYR A 159 -17.47 -0.34 10.99
N THR A 160 -18.40 -1.26 10.70
CA THR A 160 -18.97 -2.21 11.66
C THR A 160 -18.62 -3.60 11.20
N ILE A 161 -17.81 -4.32 11.98
CA ILE A 161 -17.30 -5.63 11.62
C ILE A 161 -17.76 -6.63 12.67
N MET A 162 -18.44 -7.67 12.22
CA MET A 162 -19.00 -8.73 13.05
C MET A 162 -18.52 -10.08 12.56
N GLY A 163 -18.28 -11.00 13.45
CA GLY A 163 -17.86 -12.36 13.10
C GLY A 163 -17.50 -13.18 14.33
N ASP A 164 -17.21 -14.43 14.11
CA ASP A 164 -16.82 -15.38 15.12
C ASP A 164 -15.58 -16.16 14.64
N THR A 165 -14.42 -15.83 15.19
CA THR A 165 -13.15 -16.47 14.80
C THR A 165 -13.11 -17.97 15.11
N SER A 166 -13.94 -18.46 16.03
CA SER A 166 -14.07 -19.89 16.32
C SER A 166 -14.79 -20.67 15.21
N GLN A 167 -15.54 -19.98 14.34
CA GLN A 167 -16.22 -20.57 13.19
C GLN A 167 -15.38 -20.48 11.90
N ASN A 168 -14.18 -19.98 11.97
CA ASN A 168 -13.29 -19.92 10.80
C ASN A 168 -12.93 -21.32 10.31
N ILE A 169 -13.37 -21.66 9.11
CA ILE A 169 -13.02 -22.92 8.42
C ILE A 169 -11.81 -22.77 7.50
N HIS A 170 -11.34 -21.55 7.29
CA HIS A 170 -10.22 -21.19 6.42
C HIS A 170 -8.98 -20.77 7.26
N PHE A 171 -8.46 -21.69 8.07
CA PHE A 171 -7.37 -21.41 9.01
C PHE A 171 -6.11 -20.81 8.38
N GLU A 172 -5.87 -21.09 7.09
CA GLU A 172 -4.69 -20.60 6.38
C GLU A 172 -4.82 -19.14 5.94
N TYR A 173 -6.03 -18.66 5.65
CA TYR A 173 -6.24 -17.32 5.09
C TYR A 173 -7.28 -16.47 5.81
N GLY A 174 -8.22 -17.07 6.49
CA GLY A 174 -9.26 -16.36 7.24
C GLY A 174 -8.72 -15.69 8.49
N LEU A 175 -9.58 -14.94 9.16
CA LEU A 175 -9.24 -14.26 10.40
C LEU A 175 -9.24 -15.25 11.57
N ASN A 176 -8.07 -15.60 12.09
CA ASN A 176 -7.93 -16.51 13.23
C ASN A 176 -8.01 -15.79 14.58
N ASP A 177 -7.70 -14.49 14.61
CA ASP A 177 -7.87 -13.64 15.77
C ASP A 177 -8.18 -12.19 15.36
N TRP A 178 -8.62 -11.40 16.33
CA TRP A 178 -9.00 -10.01 16.12
C TRP A 178 -7.85 -9.00 16.22
N GLU A 179 -6.68 -9.42 16.70
CA GLU A 179 -5.63 -8.46 17.11
C GLU A 179 -5.04 -7.69 15.92
N GLU A 180 -4.80 -8.36 14.79
CA GLU A 180 -4.27 -7.68 13.62
C GLU A 180 -5.33 -6.75 12.99
N LEU A 181 -6.57 -7.21 12.93
CA LEU A 181 -7.68 -6.42 12.40
C LEU A 181 -7.96 -5.20 13.28
N LYS A 182 -7.95 -5.35 14.59
CA LYS A 182 -8.09 -4.25 15.56
C LYS A 182 -7.01 -3.18 15.32
N LYS A 183 -5.75 -3.57 15.14
CA LYS A 183 -4.65 -2.64 14.85
C LYS A 183 -4.84 -1.88 13.53
N LEU A 184 -5.51 -2.48 12.56
CA LEU A 184 -5.77 -1.85 11.26
C LEU A 184 -6.95 -0.87 11.32
N ILE A 185 -8.03 -1.24 12.01
CA ILE A 185 -9.33 -0.56 11.94
C ILE A 185 -9.56 0.34 13.17
N LEU A 186 -9.24 -0.12 14.38
CA LEU A 186 -9.47 0.63 15.61
C LEU A 186 -8.33 1.62 15.86
N THR A 187 -8.38 2.75 15.20
CA THR A 187 -7.34 3.79 15.25
C THR A 187 -7.81 5.10 15.88
N GLY A 188 -9.10 5.23 16.15
CA GLY A 188 -9.74 6.41 16.71
C GLY A 188 -10.12 6.25 18.19
N ILE A 189 -10.29 7.37 18.87
CA ILE A 189 -10.68 7.40 20.30
C ILE A 189 -12.13 6.97 20.54
N PHE A 190 -12.94 6.93 19.50
CA PHE A 190 -14.35 6.51 19.57
C PHE A 190 -14.56 5.07 19.08
N ASP A 191 -13.51 4.41 18.65
CA ASP A 191 -13.58 3.04 18.18
C ASP A 191 -13.75 2.09 19.38
N ALA A 192 -14.60 1.07 19.22
CA ALA A 192 -14.92 0.14 20.29
C ALA A 192 -14.87 -1.31 19.78
N PHE A 193 -14.41 -2.19 20.65
CA PHE A 193 -14.47 -3.63 20.45
C PHE A 193 -15.33 -4.26 21.54
N GLY A 194 -16.25 -5.13 21.14
CA GLY A 194 -17.14 -5.83 22.06
C GLY A 194 -17.18 -7.33 21.79
N LEU A 195 -17.26 -8.12 22.83
CA LEU A 195 -17.43 -9.57 22.78
C LEU A 195 -18.82 -9.96 23.23
N LEU A 196 -19.56 -10.67 22.37
CA LEU A 196 -20.84 -11.28 22.72
C LEU A 196 -20.57 -12.68 23.28
N ARG A 197 -20.76 -12.86 24.59
CA ARG A 197 -20.44 -14.12 25.28
C ARG A 197 -21.65 -15.04 25.44
N LYS A 198 -22.85 -14.59 25.09
CA LYS A 198 -24.07 -15.35 25.30
C LYS A 198 -24.72 -15.70 23.97
N SER A 199 -24.89 -16.98 23.72
CA SER A 199 -25.68 -17.47 22.59
C SER A 199 -27.16 -17.43 22.94
N TYR A 200 -27.96 -16.91 22.02
CA TYR A 200 -29.44 -16.96 22.11
C TYR A 200 -30.02 -17.89 21.04
N ARG A 201 -29.19 -18.43 20.15
CA ARG A 201 -29.61 -19.27 19.02
C ARG A 201 -29.74 -20.74 19.43
N ASN A 202 -28.88 -21.20 20.34
CA ASN A 202 -28.82 -22.60 20.77
C ASN A 202 -29.28 -22.74 22.24
N THR A 203 -29.85 -23.90 22.59
CA THR A 203 -30.08 -24.23 23.98
C THR A 203 -28.76 -24.46 24.73
N VAL A 204 -28.83 -24.44 26.08
CA VAL A 204 -27.62 -24.65 26.91
C VAL A 204 -26.98 -26.01 26.61
N GLU A 205 -27.81 -27.05 26.45
CA GLU A 205 -27.40 -28.43 26.22
C GLU A 205 -26.65 -28.55 24.86
N ILE A 206 -27.14 -27.86 23.81
CA ILE A 206 -26.44 -27.83 22.50
C ILE A 206 -25.14 -27.09 22.62
N SER A 207 -25.08 -25.99 23.36
CA SER A 207 -23.86 -25.23 23.54
C SER A 207 -22.77 -26.00 24.35
N GLU A 208 -23.24 -26.77 25.38
CA GLU A 208 -22.35 -27.65 26.19
C GLU A 208 -21.82 -28.83 25.38
N TYR A 209 -22.59 -29.35 24.41
CA TYR A 209 -22.17 -30.44 23.55
C TYR A 209 -21.15 -29.99 22.47
N ALA A 210 -21.23 -28.73 22.04
CA ALA A 210 -20.41 -28.17 20.99
C ALA A 210 -19.02 -27.63 21.45
N ASN A 211 -18.81 -27.48 22.77
CA ASN A 211 -17.58 -27.05 23.39
C ASN A 211 -16.81 -28.24 23.97
#